data_23e7c90dec5cdadeb0556b436a0cd6b8
#
_entry.id   23e7c90dec5cdadeb0556b436a0cd6b8
#
_cell.length_a   1.000
_cell.length_b   1.000
_cell.length_c   1.000
_cell.angle_alpha   90.00
_cell.angle_beta   90.00
_cell.angle_gamma   90.00
#
_symmetry.space_group_name_H-M   'P 1'
#
loop_
_entity.id
_entity.type
_entity.pdbx_description
1 polymer ?
#
loop_
_entity_poly.entity_id
_entity_poly.type
_entity_poly.pdbx_seq_one_letter_code
_entity_poly.pdbx_strand_id
1 'polypeptide(L)'
;MGGENSAKEDPVPKITVLQNNQQTSQNSQQNVSNVIKQEKPNDDKRQLSKEEEIELDKQYNNLKKSKKIPIVYCSYINNDKTHWKIVFLGTSGTAYEGGYFQVELIFSDVFPKNGPEAKFITKMFHPNIAKNGHVCMDLLNKWNEKTTIENVFYGIIDILDNPVPENGYSNEAKKSLEEDYQKYQDIVEEYTAKYAMEGF
;
A
#
# COMPACT_ATOMS: atom_id res chain seq x y z
N MET A 1 -39.95 -42.08 18.88
CA MET A 1 -40.45 -40.80 18.43
C MET A 1 -39.21 -39.88 18.41
N GLY A 2 -38.42 -39.68 17.38
CA GLY A 2 -38.74 -39.41 15.98
C GLY A 2 -38.74 -37.91 15.79
N GLY A 3 -37.66 -37.33 15.33
CA GLY A 3 -37.58 -35.91 15.01
C GLY A 3 -36.29 -35.65 14.23
N GLU A 4 -36.27 -36.06 12.98
CA GLU A 4 -35.26 -35.67 12.02
C GLU A 4 -35.47 -34.19 11.66
N ASN A 5 -34.44 -33.37 11.80
CA ASN A 5 -34.44 -31.99 11.34
C ASN A 5 -33.55 -31.90 10.09
N SER A 6 -34.18 -31.97 8.94
CA SER A 6 -33.55 -31.83 7.63
C SER A 6 -33.24 -30.37 7.36
N ALA A 7 -31.94 -30.06 7.21
CA ALA A 7 -31.50 -28.81 6.65
C ALA A 7 -31.87 -28.69 5.18
N LYS A 8 -32.56 -27.63 4.81
CA LYS A 8 -32.90 -27.28 3.42
C LYS A 8 -31.68 -26.59 2.79
N GLU A 9 -31.18 -27.19 1.72
CA GLU A 9 -30.21 -26.59 0.81
C GLU A 9 -30.92 -25.59 -0.13
N ASP A 10 -30.38 -24.38 -0.24
CA ASP A 10 -30.85 -23.40 -1.21
C ASP A 10 -30.36 -23.73 -2.62
N PRO A 11 -31.17 -23.50 -3.67
CA PRO A 11 -30.85 -23.93 -5.02
C PRO A 11 -29.87 -22.96 -5.73
N VAL A 12 -28.84 -23.55 -6.33
CA VAL A 12 -27.88 -22.90 -7.22
C VAL A 12 -28.58 -22.41 -8.50
N PRO A 13 -28.39 -21.17 -8.97
CA PRO A 13 -28.98 -20.68 -10.20
C PRO A 13 -28.31 -21.31 -11.43
N LYS A 14 -29.15 -21.92 -12.30
CA LYS A 14 -28.75 -22.46 -13.59
C LYS A 14 -28.46 -21.36 -14.59
N ILE A 15 -27.24 -21.37 -15.16
CA ILE A 15 -26.85 -20.52 -16.28
C ILE A 15 -27.50 -21.11 -17.55
N THR A 16 -28.46 -20.38 -18.13
CA THR A 16 -29.06 -20.71 -19.43
C THR A 16 -28.21 -20.08 -20.53
N VAL A 17 -27.55 -20.93 -21.31
CA VAL A 17 -26.87 -20.52 -22.54
C VAL A 17 -27.92 -20.33 -23.62
N LEU A 18 -28.17 -19.10 -24.04
CA LEU A 18 -28.98 -18.80 -25.21
C LEU A 18 -28.06 -18.75 -26.45
N GLN A 19 -28.19 -19.80 -27.28
CA GLN A 19 -27.73 -19.73 -28.68
C GLN A 19 -28.76 -18.93 -29.47
N ASN A 20 -28.34 -17.84 -30.09
CA ASN A 20 -29.09 -17.18 -31.14
C ASN A 20 -28.23 -16.80 -32.34
N ASN A 21 -28.57 -17.46 -33.36
CA ASN A 21 -28.47 -17.25 -34.81
C ASN A 21 -27.86 -15.97 -35.36
N GLN A 22 -26.98 -16.25 -36.33
CA GLN A 22 -26.51 -15.35 -37.38
C GLN A 22 -27.72 -14.82 -38.19
N GLN A 23 -27.83 -13.51 -38.28
CA GLN A 23 -28.17 -12.74 -39.48
C GLN A 23 -28.43 -11.28 -39.08
N THR A 24 -27.49 -10.39 -39.36
CA THR A 24 -27.67 -9.13 -40.09
C THR A 24 -26.36 -8.35 -40.04
N SER A 25 -25.67 -8.49 -41.14
CA SER A 25 -24.47 -7.72 -41.49
C SER A 25 -24.88 -6.26 -41.80
N GLN A 26 -23.94 -5.35 -41.58
CA GLN A 26 -23.88 -4.03 -42.16
C GLN A 26 -24.61 -2.85 -41.48
N ASN A 27 -24.51 -2.69 -40.13
CA ASN A 27 -24.68 -1.32 -39.59
C ASN A 27 -24.04 -1.09 -38.20
N SER A 28 -23.03 -1.85 -37.82
CA SER A 28 -22.43 -1.74 -36.47
C SER A 28 -21.01 -1.19 -36.46
N GLN A 29 -20.47 -0.73 -37.58
CA GLN A 29 -19.08 -0.24 -37.62
C GLN A 29 -18.91 1.26 -37.39
N GLN A 30 -19.99 2.03 -37.17
CA GLN A 30 -19.86 3.47 -36.92
C GLN A 30 -20.12 3.92 -35.48
N ASN A 31 -20.47 3.04 -34.55
CA ASN A 31 -20.79 3.43 -33.17
C ASN A 31 -19.81 2.92 -32.08
N VAL A 32 -18.73 2.24 -32.44
CA VAL A 32 -17.72 1.79 -31.47
C VAL A 32 -16.54 2.78 -31.33
N SER A 33 -16.42 3.74 -32.27
CA SER A 33 -15.32 4.72 -32.28
C SER A 33 -15.49 5.91 -31.32
N ASN A 34 -16.61 6.03 -30.61
CA ASN A 34 -16.89 7.22 -29.79
C ASN A 34 -17.00 6.97 -28.28
N VAL A 35 -16.53 5.83 -27.74
CA VAL A 35 -16.55 5.56 -26.30
C VAL A 35 -15.15 5.34 -25.72
N ILE A 36 -14.10 5.48 -26.49
CA ILE A 36 -12.79 5.76 -25.90
C ILE A 36 -12.79 7.25 -25.58
N LYS A 37 -13.40 7.64 -24.47
CA LYS A 37 -13.05 8.89 -23.81
C LYS A 37 -11.56 8.77 -23.52
N GLN A 38 -10.76 9.42 -24.37
CA GLN A 38 -9.39 9.77 -24.02
C GLN A 38 -9.51 10.55 -22.70
N GLU A 39 -9.19 9.90 -21.61
CA GLU A 39 -8.81 10.61 -20.40
C GLU A 39 -7.67 11.53 -20.84
N LYS A 40 -7.98 12.82 -20.91
CA LYS A 40 -6.97 13.85 -21.14
C LYS A 40 -5.89 13.56 -20.09
N PRO A 41 -4.60 13.51 -20.46
CA PRO A 41 -3.54 13.45 -19.47
C PRO A 41 -3.85 14.56 -18.48
N ASN A 42 -3.91 14.21 -17.19
CA ASN A 42 -4.14 15.16 -16.12
C ASN A 42 -2.95 16.11 -16.15
N ASP A 43 -3.15 17.28 -16.78
CA ASP A 43 -2.14 18.31 -17.05
C ASP A 43 -1.84 19.13 -15.78
N ASP A 44 -2.31 18.64 -14.64
CA ASP A 44 -2.18 19.24 -13.32
C ASP A 44 -0.97 18.67 -12.54
N LYS A 45 0.05 18.19 -13.26
CA LYS A 45 1.30 17.81 -12.61
C LYS A 45 2.01 19.09 -12.14
N ARG A 46 2.23 19.15 -10.83
CA ARG A 46 3.06 20.20 -10.24
C ARG A 46 4.38 20.34 -11.00
N GLN A 47 4.72 21.55 -11.40
CA GLN A 47 6.00 21.86 -12.02
C GLN A 47 7.08 21.92 -10.94
N LEU A 48 8.03 20.98 -10.98
CA LEU A 48 9.16 20.93 -10.06
C LEU A 48 10.21 22.00 -10.43
N SER A 49 10.85 22.60 -9.44
CA SER A 49 12.09 23.32 -9.68
C SER A 49 13.19 22.33 -10.06
N LYS A 50 14.23 22.80 -10.71
CA LYS A 50 15.36 21.97 -11.11
C LYS A 50 16.09 21.36 -9.91
N GLU A 51 16.17 22.10 -8.83
CA GLU A 51 16.79 21.67 -7.57
C GLU A 51 15.98 20.56 -6.91
N GLU A 52 14.65 20.69 -6.85
CA GLU A 52 13.76 19.65 -6.33
C GLU A 52 13.85 18.37 -7.16
N GLU A 53 13.86 18.49 -8.49
CA GLU A 53 13.96 17.33 -9.38
C GLU A 53 15.28 16.57 -9.17
N ILE A 54 16.39 17.28 -9.06
CA ILE A 54 17.72 16.69 -8.79
C ILE A 54 17.72 15.97 -7.44
N GLU A 55 17.16 16.57 -6.40
CA GLU A 55 17.13 15.95 -5.06
C GLU A 55 16.21 14.74 -5.03
N LEU A 56 15.02 14.80 -5.63
CA LEU A 56 14.12 13.65 -5.76
C LEU A 56 14.79 12.49 -6.50
N ASP A 57 15.42 12.74 -7.64
CA ASP A 57 16.12 11.73 -8.43
C ASP A 57 17.28 11.10 -7.64
N LYS A 58 18.02 11.89 -6.89
CA LYS A 58 19.12 11.43 -6.02
C LYS A 58 18.57 10.51 -4.92
N GLN A 59 17.53 10.94 -4.19
CA GLN A 59 16.92 10.17 -3.12
C GLN A 59 16.32 8.84 -3.65
N TYR A 60 15.62 8.92 -4.78
CA TYR A 60 15.06 7.74 -5.46
C TYR A 60 16.12 6.71 -5.84
N ASN A 61 17.19 7.19 -6.49
CA ASN A 61 18.27 6.31 -6.94
C ASN A 61 19.04 5.70 -5.76
N ASN A 62 19.22 6.44 -4.67
CA ASN A 62 19.88 5.95 -3.46
C ASN A 62 19.03 4.85 -2.82
N LEU A 63 17.72 5.08 -2.63
CA LEU A 63 16.82 4.09 -2.09
C LEU A 63 16.79 2.81 -2.93
N LYS A 64 16.65 2.95 -4.25
CA LYS A 64 16.59 1.80 -5.19
C LYS A 64 17.88 0.96 -5.22
N LYS A 65 19.02 1.56 -4.92
CA LYS A 65 20.32 0.89 -4.86
C LYS A 65 20.68 0.40 -3.45
N SER A 66 19.88 0.70 -2.45
CA SER A 66 20.15 0.28 -1.07
C SER A 66 20.21 -1.25 -1.00
N LYS A 67 21.28 -1.75 -0.38
CA LYS A 67 21.43 -3.18 -0.08
C LYS A 67 21.01 -3.52 1.36
N LYS A 68 20.69 -2.50 2.13
CA LYS A 68 20.41 -2.63 3.56
C LYS A 68 18.90 -2.71 3.83
N ILE A 69 18.09 -2.16 2.92
CA ILE A 69 16.63 -2.18 3.00
C ILE A 69 16.15 -3.24 1.99
N PRO A 70 15.29 -4.19 2.39
CA PRO A 70 14.82 -5.27 1.53
C PRO A 70 13.77 -4.77 0.51
N ILE A 71 14.11 -3.74 -0.28
CA ILE A 71 13.25 -3.19 -1.33
C ILE A 71 13.16 -4.20 -2.48
N VAL A 72 11.94 -4.58 -2.83
CA VAL A 72 11.62 -5.48 -3.95
C VAL A 72 11.22 -4.71 -5.19
N TYR A 73 10.50 -3.60 -4.99
CA TYR A 73 10.00 -2.78 -6.08
C TYR A 73 9.99 -1.30 -5.68
N CYS A 74 10.34 -0.44 -6.63
CA CYS A 74 10.27 1.02 -6.48
C CYS A 74 9.97 1.66 -7.83
N SER A 75 8.92 2.46 -7.91
CA SER A 75 8.52 3.19 -9.12
C SER A 75 7.84 4.52 -8.77
N TYR A 76 7.75 5.39 -9.77
CA TYR A 76 6.87 6.55 -9.74
C TYR A 76 5.44 6.12 -10.08
N ILE A 77 4.44 6.68 -9.38
CA ILE A 77 3.02 6.52 -9.71
C ILE A 77 2.68 7.53 -10.80
N ASN A 78 2.06 7.07 -11.90
CA ASN A 78 1.64 7.92 -13.03
C ASN A 78 2.77 8.78 -13.63
N ASN A 79 4.03 8.28 -13.59
CA ASN A 79 5.22 9.06 -13.98
C ASN A 79 5.37 10.40 -13.22
N ASP A 80 4.87 10.46 -11.99
CA ASP A 80 5.01 11.62 -11.12
C ASP A 80 6.17 11.39 -10.15
N LYS A 81 7.25 12.20 -10.32
CA LYS A 81 8.43 12.12 -9.45
C LYS A 81 8.15 12.47 -7.99
N THR A 82 7.01 13.08 -7.70
CA THR A 82 6.59 13.41 -6.34
C THR A 82 5.73 12.34 -5.67
N HIS A 83 5.42 11.25 -6.38
CA HIS A 83 4.59 10.18 -5.86
C HIS A 83 5.23 8.82 -6.14
N TRP A 84 5.75 8.19 -5.10
CA TRP A 84 6.49 6.93 -5.21
C TRP A 84 5.69 5.76 -4.65
N LYS A 85 5.74 4.64 -5.35
CA LYS A 85 5.31 3.33 -4.86
C LYS A 85 6.54 2.52 -4.52
N ILE A 86 6.63 2.04 -3.29
CA ILE A 86 7.73 1.22 -2.81
C ILE A 86 7.14 -0.06 -2.19
N VAL A 87 7.74 -1.20 -2.53
CA VAL A 87 7.40 -2.49 -1.91
C VAL A 87 8.66 -3.06 -1.28
N PHE A 88 8.55 -3.51 -0.03
CA PHE A 88 9.64 -4.14 0.71
C PHE A 88 9.17 -5.45 1.36
N LEU A 89 10.12 -6.33 1.65
CA LEU A 89 9.88 -7.58 2.38
C LEU A 89 9.85 -7.32 3.88
N GLY A 90 8.94 -8.00 4.56
CA GLY A 90 8.91 -8.05 6.03
C GLY A 90 10.15 -8.72 6.60
N THR A 91 10.56 -8.28 7.80
CA THR A 91 11.76 -8.77 8.48
C THR A 91 11.63 -10.24 8.83
N SER A 92 12.65 -11.02 8.49
CA SER A 92 12.69 -12.45 8.83
C SER A 92 12.75 -12.66 10.35
N GLY A 93 12.03 -13.65 10.84
CA GLY A 93 11.88 -13.93 12.28
C GLY A 93 10.86 -13.05 12.99
N THR A 94 10.08 -12.25 12.26
CA THR A 94 8.98 -11.45 12.81
C THR A 94 7.63 -11.91 12.24
N ALA A 95 6.53 -11.44 12.81
CA ALA A 95 5.17 -11.67 12.31
C ALA A 95 4.92 -11.08 10.89
N TYR A 96 5.87 -10.33 10.37
CA TYR A 96 5.86 -9.77 9.02
C TYR A 96 6.60 -10.62 7.99
N GLU A 97 7.29 -11.69 8.42
CA GLU A 97 8.13 -12.52 7.54
C GLU A 97 7.34 -13.04 6.32
N GLY A 98 7.97 -12.94 5.14
CA GLY A 98 7.40 -13.38 3.87
C GLY A 98 6.36 -12.43 3.26
N GLY A 99 5.93 -11.39 4.00
CA GLY A 99 4.98 -10.40 3.50
C GLY A 99 5.64 -9.35 2.58
N TYR A 100 4.90 -8.90 1.56
CA TYR A 100 5.25 -7.78 0.68
C TYR A 100 4.45 -6.55 1.09
N PHE A 101 5.12 -5.57 1.66
CA PHE A 101 4.47 -4.37 2.20
C PHE A 101 4.64 -3.19 1.25
N GLN A 102 3.52 -2.66 0.79
CA GLN A 102 3.48 -1.51 -0.10
C GLN A 102 3.31 -0.23 0.69
N VAL A 103 4.22 0.72 0.45
CA VAL A 103 4.18 2.10 0.97
C VAL A 103 4.18 3.08 -0.18
N GLU A 104 3.38 4.11 -0.06
CA GLU A 104 3.43 5.30 -0.89
C GLU A 104 4.14 6.43 -0.16
N LEU A 105 5.02 7.13 -0.86
CA LEU A 105 5.58 8.40 -0.43
C LEU A 105 5.06 9.52 -1.32
N ILE A 106 4.55 10.57 -0.70
CA ILE A 106 4.02 11.75 -1.38
C ILE A 106 4.83 12.96 -0.94
N PHE A 107 5.46 13.63 -1.90
CA PHE A 107 6.32 14.79 -1.66
C PHE A 107 5.55 16.08 -1.94
N SER A 108 5.50 16.97 -0.96
CA SER A 108 4.88 18.28 -1.09
C SER A 108 5.76 19.27 -1.87
N ASP A 109 5.21 20.44 -2.15
CA ASP A 109 5.88 21.56 -2.83
C ASP A 109 6.98 22.24 -1.98
N VAL A 110 7.10 21.87 -0.73
CA VAL A 110 8.14 22.38 0.18
C VAL A 110 9.27 21.39 0.42
N PHE A 111 9.27 20.24 -0.27
CA PHE A 111 10.39 19.30 -0.25
C PHE A 111 11.64 19.97 -0.89
N PRO A 112 12.88 19.81 -0.35
CA PRO A 112 13.26 18.94 0.77
C PRO A 112 13.19 19.59 2.17
N LYS A 113 12.61 20.77 2.33
CA LYS A 113 12.46 21.41 3.64
C LYS A 113 11.56 20.56 4.57
N ASN A 114 10.47 20.04 4.02
CA ASN A 114 9.61 19.09 4.69
C ASN A 114 9.81 17.70 4.10
N GLY A 115 9.68 16.67 4.94
CA GLY A 115 9.71 15.28 4.50
C GLY A 115 8.45 14.87 3.71
N PRO A 116 8.47 13.68 3.13
CA PRO A 116 7.30 13.13 2.47
C PRO A 116 6.25 12.70 3.49
N GLU A 117 5.01 12.63 3.04
CA GLU A 117 3.99 11.83 3.68
C GLU A 117 4.25 10.36 3.36
N ALA A 118 4.18 9.48 4.37
CA ALA A 118 4.34 8.03 4.20
C ALA A 118 3.02 7.33 4.55
N LYS A 119 2.57 6.47 3.63
CA LYS A 119 1.30 5.76 3.77
C LYS A 119 1.43 4.30 3.36
N PHE A 120 1.10 3.38 4.26
CA PHE A 120 0.92 1.98 3.90
C PHE A 120 -0.34 1.79 3.05
N ILE A 121 -0.20 1.11 1.95
CA ILE A 121 -1.32 0.64 1.12
C ILE A 121 -1.72 -0.76 1.54
N THR A 122 -0.73 -1.62 1.87
CA THR A 122 -0.98 -2.89 2.55
C THR A 122 -1.67 -2.62 3.88
N LYS A 123 -2.79 -3.29 4.15
CA LYS A 123 -3.50 -3.17 5.43
C LYS A 123 -2.65 -3.75 6.56
N MET A 124 -2.49 -2.97 7.62
CA MET A 124 -1.66 -3.32 8.77
C MET A 124 -2.48 -3.37 10.06
N PHE A 125 -2.12 -4.29 10.95
CA PHE A 125 -2.53 -4.23 12.35
C PHE A 125 -1.32 -3.79 13.18
N HIS A 126 -1.23 -2.50 13.49
CA HIS A 126 -0.06 -1.92 14.12
C HIS A 126 -0.42 -0.67 14.93
N PRO A 127 0.12 -0.45 16.15
CA PRO A 127 -0.21 0.73 16.94
C PRO A 127 0.15 2.05 16.23
N ASN A 128 1.28 2.13 15.54
CA ASN A 128 1.78 3.35 14.91
C ASN A 128 1.32 3.55 13.46
N ILE A 129 0.45 2.67 12.94
CA ILE A 129 -0.12 2.81 11.60
C ILE A 129 -1.62 2.98 11.71
N ALA A 130 -2.12 4.10 11.20
CA ALA A 130 -3.54 4.41 11.20
C ALA A 130 -4.33 3.47 10.25
N LYS A 131 -5.64 3.33 10.46
CA LYS A 131 -6.52 2.52 9.58
C LYS A 131 -6.47 2.94 8.11
N ASN A 132 -6.18 4.21 7.83
CA ASN A 132 -6.00 4.74 6.48
C ASN A 132 -4.56 4.59 5.95
N GLY A 133 -3.67 3.94 6.70
CA GLY A 133 -2.30 3.64 6.33
C GLY A 133 -1.26 4.70 6.74
N HIS A 134 -1.66 5.87 7.24
CA HIS A 134 -0.69 6.89 7.67
C HIS A 134 0.23 6.38 8.77
N VAL A 135 1.52 6.65 8.62
CA VAL A 135 2.57 6.23 9.55
C VAL A 135 2.86 7.35 10.55
N CYS A 136 2.73 7.04 11.85
CA CYS A 136 3.19 7.92 12.90
C CYS A 136 4.63 7.55 13.28
N MET A 137 5.57 8.38 12.87
CA MET A 137 6.95 8.21 13.30
C MET A 137 7.63 9.57 13.47
N ASP A 138 8.42 9.65 14.53
CA ASP A 138 9.15 10.85 14.94
C ASP A 138 10.08 11.39 13.85
N LEU A 139 10.64 10.50 13.03
CA LEU A 139 11.57 10.88 11.97
C LEU A 139 10.92 11.77 10.90
N LEU A 140 9.65 11.49 10.56
CA LEU A 140 8.89 12.34 9.63
C LEU A 140 8.52 13.69 10.27
N ASN A 141 8.21 13.68 11.58
CA ASN A 141 7.89 14.89 12.33
C ASN A 141 9.14 15.79 12.57
N LYS A 142 10.32 15.18 12.64
CA LYS A 142 11.62 15.85 12.88
C LYS A 142 12.46 15.94 11.60
N TRP A 143 11.81 15.88 10.44
CA TRP A 143 12.49 15.97 9.14
C TRP A 143 13.36 17.22 9.04
N ASN A 144 14.51 17.09 8.42
CA ASN A 144 15.40 18.17 8.07
C ASN A 144 16.18 17.80 6.80
N GLU A 145 16.91 18.75 6.22
CA GLU A 145 17.63 18.59 4.95
C GLU A 145 18.71 17.48 4.95
N LYS A 146 19.12 17.00 6.13
CA LYS A 146 20.07 15.87 6.27
C LYS A 146 19.38 14.52 6.32
N THR A 147 18.05 14.50 6.50
CA THR A 147 17.27 13.28 6.54
C THR A 147 17.15 12.73 5.13
N THR A 148 17.35 11.43 4.96
CA THR A 148 17.22 10.77 3.66
C THR A 148 15.99 9.86 3.64
N ILE A 149 15.49 9.55 2.45
CA ILE A 149 14.41 8.59 2.29
C ILE A 149 14.85 7.19 2.75
N GLU A 150 16.11 6.85 2.62
CA GLU A 150 16.66 5.63 3.20
C GLU A 150 16.50 5.62 4.73
N ASN A 151 16.74 6.75 5.43
CA ASN A 151 16.50 6.86 6.87
C ASN A 151 15.00 6.69 7.21
N VAL A 152 14.09 7.20 6.37
CA VAL A 152 12.64 6.98 6.55
C VAL A 152 12.31 5.49 6.53
N PHE A 153 12.85 4.74 5.57
CA PHE A 153 12.61 3.30 5.49
C PHE A 153 13.24 2.51 6.64
N TYR A 154 14.42 2.91 7.12
CA TYR A 154 14.96 2.36 8.36
C TYR A 154 14.00 2.57 9.54
N GLY A 155 13.47 3.79 9.67
CA GLY A 155 12.49 4.10 10.70
C GLY A 155 11.19 3.32 10.54
N ILE A 156 10.73 3.09 9.30
CA ILE A 156 9.53 2.26 9.03
C ILE A 156 9.79 0.81 9.47
N ILE A 157 10.93 0.23 9.12
CA ILE A 157 11.27 -1.15 9.52
C ILE A 157 11.43 -1.23 11.03
N ASP A 158 12.15 -0.28 11.62
CA ASP A 158 12.37 -0.24 13.08
C ASP A 158 11.05 -0.16 13.85
N ILE A 159 10.09 0.69 13.41
CA ILE A 159 8.80 0.81 14.10
C ILE A 159 7.92 -0.43 13.93
N LEU A 160 8.08 -1.20 12.84
CA LEU A 160 7.39 -2.48 12.69
C LEU A 160 7.95 -3.51 13.67
N ASP A 161 9.26 -3.57 13.82
CA ASP A 161 9.93 -4.52 14.70
C ASP A 161 9.84 -4.09 16.17
N ASN A 162 9.82 -2.76 16.45
CA ASN A 162 9.80 -2.12 17.76
C ASN A 162 8.66 -1.09 17.85
N PRO A 163 7.40 -1.52 18.01
CA PRO A 163 6.26 -0.59 18.11
C PRO A 163 6.37 0.39 19.28
N VAL A 164 5.98 1.64 19.05
CA VAL A 164 5.96 2.72 20.08
C VAL A 164 4.49 3.08 20.40
N PRO A 165 3.83 2.34 21.29
CA PRO A 165 2.39 2.45 21.51
C PRO A 165 1.95 3.81 22.08
N GLU A 166 2.82 4.54 22.78
CA GLU A 166 2.52 5.86 23.36
C GLU A 166 2.13 6.88 22.29
N ASN A 167 2.74 6.79 21.11
CA ASN A 167 2.52 7.67 19.97
C ASN A 167 1.62 7.03 18.89
N GLY A 168 0.84 6.02 19.27
CA GLY A 168 0.09 5.22 18.31
C GLY A 168 -1.24 5.83 17.87
N TYR A 169 -1.67 5.47 16.65
CA TYR A 169 -2.99 5.79 16.10
C TYR A 169 -4.04 4.72 16.40
N SER A 170 -3.64 3.47 16.61
CA SER A 170 -4.56 2.35 16.78
C SER A 170 -4.64 1.92 18.24
N ASN A 171 -5.70 2.37 18.93
CA ASN A 171 -5.95 1.94 20.31
C ASN A 171 -6.15 0.42 20.45
N GLU A 172 -6.73 -0.23 19.42
CA GLU A 172 -6.94 -1.67 19.40
C GLU A 172 -5.61 -2.44 19.36
N ALA A 173 -4.73 -2.06 18.43
CA ALA A 173 -3.41 -2.69 18.33
C ALA A 173 -2.53 -2.38 19.54
N LYS A 174 -2.58 -1.13 20.07
CA LYS A 174 -1.92 -0.75 21.31
C LYS A 174 -2.34 -1.64 22.46
N LYS A 175 -3.65 -1.76 22.69
CA LYS A 175 -4.21 -2.56 23.77
C LYS A 175 -3.79 -4.04 23.64
N SER A 176 -3.88 -4.62 22.44
CA SER A 176 -3.46 -6.00 22.20
C SER A 176 -1.98 -6.19 22.50
N LEU A 177 -1.13 -5.26 22.07
CA LEU A 177 0.32 -5.30 22.33
C LEU A 177 0.67 -5.25 23.83
N GLU A 178 -0.02 -4.38 24.59
CA GLU A 178 0.23 -4.17 26.02
C GLU A 178 -0.35 -5.28 26.91
N GLU A 179 -1.52 -5.84 26.54
CA GLU A 179 -2.23 -6.83 27.37
C GLU A 179 -1.80 -8.28 27.05
N ASP A 180 -1.52 -8.60 25.79
CA ASP A 180 -1.19 -9.94 25.33
C ASP A 180 -0.33 -9.89 24.07
N TYR A 181 0.97 -9.90 24.27
CA TYR A 181 1.94 -9.82 23.15
C TYR A 181 1.80 -10.98 22.16
N GLN A 182 1.54 -12.21 22.64
CA GLN A 182 1.39 -13.35 21.73
C GLN A 182 0.16 -13.18 20.85
N LYS A 183 -0.95 -12.78 21.43
CA LYS A 183 -2.17 -12.50 20.67
C LYS A 183 -1.96 -11.36 19.67
N TYR A 184 -1.19 -10.34 20.03
CA TYR A 184 -0.81 -9.27 19.08
C TYR A 184 -0.06 -9.84 17.88
N GLN A 185 0.97 -10.68 18.13
CA GLN A 185 1.74 -11.33 17.07
C GLN A 185 0.86 -12.20 16.17
N ASP A 186 -0.02 -13.02 16.74
CA ASP A 186 -0.94 -13.88 15.99
C ASP A 186 -1.82 -13.05 15.05
N ILE A 187 -2.34 -11.89 15.50
CA ILE A 187 -3.14 -10.97 14.66
C ILE A 187 -2.28 -10.36 13.55
N VAL A 188 -1.04 -9.97 13.84
CA VAL A 188 -0.13 -9.42 12.84
C VAL A 188 0.19 -10.47 11.78
N GLU A 189 0.46 -11.73 12.16
CA GLU A 189 0.66 -12.83 11.21
C GLU A 189 -0.57 -13.08 10.34
N GLU A 190 -1.79 -13.05 10.92
CA GLU A 190 -3.03 -13.15 10.16
C GLU A 190 -3.16 -12.03 9.12
N TYR A 191 -2.86 -10.78 9.51
CA TYR A 191 -2.89 -9.64 8.59
C TYR A 191 -1.84 -9.77 7.49
N THR A 192 -0.63 -10.21 7.83
CA THR A 192 0.46 -10.47 6.88
C THR A 192 0.02 -11.51 5.86
N ALA A 193 -0.48 -12.66 6.32
CA ALA A 193 -0.97 -13.75 5.46
C ALA A 193 -2.13 -13.30 4.55
N LYS A 194 -3.00 -12.44 5.05
CA LYS A 194 -4.21 -12.02 4.32
C LYS A 194 -3.98 -10.87 3.35
N TYR A 195 -3.10 -9.94 3.66
CA TYR A 195 -3.00 -8.67 2.94
C TYR A 195 -1.62 -8.39 2.32
N ALA A 196 -0.60 -9.17 2.70
CA ALA A 196 0.76 -8.94 2.25
C ALA A 196 1.35 -10.09 1.41
N MET A 197 0.61 -11.19 1.17
CA MET A 197 1.11 -12.35 0.43
C MET A 197 0.77 -12.31 -1.06
N GLU A 198 -0.17 -11.47 -1.48
CA GLU A 198 -0.55 -11.34 -2.89
C GLU A 198 0.23 -10.23 -3.58
N GLY A 199 0.51 -10.43 -4.87
CA GLY A 199 1.43 -9.66 -5.69
C GLY A 199 1.13 -8.14 -5.78
N PHE A 200 2.16 -7.40 -5.93
CA PHE A 200 2.24 -5.94 -6.08
C PHE A 200 2.34 -5.53 -7.56
#